data_00b8bff98582340b49f8c3c88d89e270
#
_entry.id   00b8bff98582340b49f8c3c88d89e270
#
_cell.length_a   1.000
_cell.length_b   1.000
_cell.length_c   1.000
_cell.angle_alpha   90.00
_cell.angle_beta   90.00
_cell.angle_gamma   90.00
#
_symmetry.space_group_name_H-M   'P 1'
#
loop_
_entity.id
_entity.type
_entity.pdbx_description
1 polymer ?
#
loop_
_entity_poly.entity_id
_entity_poly.type
_entity_poly.pdbx_seq_one_letter_code
_entity_poly.pdbx_strand_id
1 'polypeptide(L)'
;VVTSDKAVLARFGKEIWAAAERCGKELKFEACVGGGIPIIRSLTESFAAEEPESIYGIVNGTCNYVLSEMKRSGKSYEAALREAQGRGYAETNPKADTTGLDAEAKLILLAAVTFGLHMEPGIVWRKGIDDIHAIDFLYADRKGCCTIKHLAVAKRNGGAVEAFVSPVLVP
;
A
#
# COMPACT_ATOMS: atom_id res chain seq x y z
N VAL A 1 20.75 -4.01 -11.69
CA VAL A 1 20.06 -2.71 -11.66
C VAL A 1 19.43 -2.55 -10.28
N VAL A 2 19.51 -1.33 -9.71
CA VAL A 2 18.85 -0.99 -8.43
C VAL A 2 17.94 0.20 -8.67
N THR A 3 16.71 0.14 -8.17
CA THR A 3 15.75 1.23 -8.30
C THR A 3 14.86 1.35 -7.05
N SER A 4 14.39 2.56 -6.77
CA SER A 4 13.33 2.86 -5.79
C SER A 4 12.04 3.34 -6.46
N ASP A 5 12.01 3.41 -7.80
CA ASP A 5 10.86 3.93 -8.54
C ASP A 5 9.76 2.87 -8.67
N LYS A 6 8.90 2.85 -7.66
CA LYS A 6 7.75 1.93 -7.62
C LYS A 6 6.71 2.20 -8.71
N ALA A 7 6.57 3.47 -9.14
CA ALA A 7 5.57 3.81 -10.15
C ALA A 7 5.96 3.24 -11.52
N VAL A 8 7.23 3.34 -11.88
CA VAL A 8 7.78 2.73 -13.09
C VAL A 8 7.65 1.21 -13.04
N LEU A 9 8.02 0.58 -11.92
CA LEU A 9 7.91 -0.88 -11.78
C LEU A 9 6.47 -1.38 -11.74
N ALA A 10 5.54 -0.65 -11.12
CA ALA A 10 4.13 -1.03 -11.13
C ALA A 10 3.55 -0.99 -12.55
N ARG A 11 3.98 -0.03 -13.37
CA ARG A 11 3.46 0.15 -14.74
C ARG A 11 4.16 -0.72 -15.79
N PHE A 12 5.48 -0.85 -15.70
CA PHE A 12 6.32 -1.49 -16.73
C PHE A 12 7.12 -2.69 -16.17
N GLY A 13 6.74 -3.18 -14.99
CA GLY A 13 7.48 -4.25 -14.32
C GLY A 13 7.63 -5.49 -15.17
N LYS A 14 6.55 -5.92 -15.83
CA LYS A 14 6.57 -7.09 -16.70
C LYS A 14 7.65 -7.01 -17.79
N GLU A 15 7.74 -5.87 -18.48
CA GLU A 15 8.73 -5.63 -19.51
C GLU A 15 10.14 -5.50 -18.94
N ILE A 16 10.26 -4.83 -17.78
CA ILE A 16 11.55 -4.62 -17.11
C ILE A 16 12.12 -5.94 -16.60
N TRP A 17 11.32 -6.79 -15.96
CA TRP A 17 11.73 -8.12 -15.52
C TRP A 17 12.11 -9.02 -16.69
N ALA A 18 11.30 -9.07 -17.73
CA ALA A 18 11.62 -9.82 -18.93
C ALA A 18 12.90 -9.33 -19.62
N ALA A 19 13.15 -8.02 -19.62
CA ALA A 19 14.41 -7.47 -20.16
C ALA A 19 15.61 -7.84 -19.29
N ALA A 20 15.47 -7.77 -17.95
CA ALA A 20 16.52 -8.16 -17.02
C ALA A 20 16.90 -9.62 -17.18
N GLU A 21 15.91 -10.51 -17.26
CA GLU A 21 16.10 -11.95 -17.49
C GLU A 21 16.82 -12.24 -18.81
N ARG A 22 16.36 -11.66 -19.93
CA ARG A 22 17.01 -11.83 -21.25
C ARG A 22 18.47 -11.37 -21.26
N CYS A 23 18.80 -10.34 -20.45
CA CYS A 23 20.16 -9.80 -20.35
C CYS A 23 21.01 -10.50 -19.27
N GLY A 24 20.48 -11.48 -18.54
CA GLY A 24 21.16 -12.11 -17.41
C GLY A 24 21.49 -11.12 -16.29
N LYS A 25 20.62 -10.13 -16.03
CA LYS A 25 20.83 -9.08 -15.04
C LYS A 25 19.79 -9.14 -13.92
N GLU A 26 20.25 -8.89 -12.71
CA GLU A 26 19.38 -8.76 -11.53
C GLU A 26 18.74 -7.38 -11.45
N LEU A 27 17.48 -7.35 -10.99
CA LEU A 27 16.75 -6.15 -10.61
C LEU A 27 16.52 -6.16 -9.10
N LYS A 28 17.05 -5.17 -8.40
CA LYS A 28 16.89 -4.98 -6.95
C LYS A 28 16.03 -3.72 -6.70
N PHE A 29 14.97 -3.87 -5.92
CA PHE A 29 13.97 -2.80 -5.72
C PHE A 29 13.38 -2.76 -4.30
N GLU A 30 14.18 -3.18 -3.31
CA GLU A 30 13.77 -3.20 -1.89
C GLU A 30 13.20 -1.85 -1.42
N ALA A 31 13.84 -0.75 -1.81
CA ALA A 31 13.41 0.60 -1.42
C ALA A 31 12.08 1.07 -2.06
N CYS A 32 11.48 0.29 -2.95
CA CYS A 32 10.16 0.59 -3.51
C CYS A 32 9.04 0.40 -2.50
N VAL A 33 9.20 -0.51 -1.53
CA VAL A 33 8.15 -0.86 -0.55
C VAL A 33 8.74 -0.94 0.86
N GLY A 34 8.10 -0.29 1.82
CA GLY A 34 8.43 -0.42 3.23
C GLY A 34 9.65 0.37 3.72
N GLY A 35 10.31 1.16 2.86
CA GLY A 35 11.48 1.94 3.23
C GLY A 35 12.64 1.07 3.72
N GLY A 36 12.97 1.15 5.01
CA GLY A 36 14.02 0.33 5.63
C GLY A 36 13.61 -1.09 6.04
N ILE A 37 12.35 -1.47 5.81
CA ILE A 37 11.84 -2.81 6.13
C ILE A 37 12.15 -3.75 4.95
N PRO A 38 12.91 -4.84 5.13
CA PRO A 38 13.36 -5.71 4.03
C PRO A 38 12.25 -6.68 3.59
N ILE A 39 11.11 -6.16 3.16
CA ILE A 39 9.94 -6.99 2.83
C ILE A 39 10.12 -7.76 1.52
N ILE A 40 10.68 -7.15 0.48
CA ILE A 40 10.92 -7.81 -0.81
C ILE A 40 11.90 -8.97 -0.60
N ARG A 41 13.00 -8.72 0.10
CA ARG A 41 13.98 -9.75 0.42
C ARG A 41 13.38 -10.87 1.26
N SER A 42 12.57 -10.55 2.26
CA SER A 42 11.90 -11.56 3.09
C SER A 42 11.01 -12.47 2.24
N LEU A 43 10.22 -11.89 1.32
CA LEU A 43 9.35 -12.66 0.44
C LEU A 43 10.13 -13.52 -0.58
N THR A 44 11.25 -13.02 -1.10
CA THR A 44 12.03 -13.72 -2.14
C THR A 44 13.04 -14.71 -1.61
N GLU A 45 13.55 -14.52 -0.39
CA GLU A 45 14.58 -15.38 0.20
C GLU A 45 14.03 -16.22 1.36
N SER A 46 13.44 -15.59 2.40
CA SER A 46 13.02 -16.28 3.61
C SER A 46 11.74 -17.11 3.43
N PHE A 47 10.82 -16.62 2.60
CA PHE A 47 9.55 -17.28 2.28
C PHE A 47 9.53 -17.90 0.87
N ALA A 48 10.70 -18.13 0.26
CA ALA A 48 10.78 -18.64 -1.12
C ALA A 48 10.15 -20.03 -1.30
N ALA A 49 10.06 -20.84 -0.26
CA ALA A 49 9.43 -22.17 -0.27
C ALA A 49 7.96 -22.14 0.17
N GLU A 50 7.45 -20.98 0.59
CA GLU A 50 6.09 -20.86 1.09
C GLU A 50 5.13 -20.44 -0.04
N GLU A 51 3.86 -20.80 0.11
CA GLU A 51 2.78 -20.36 -0.77
C GLU A 51 1.83 -19.43 0.00
N PRO A 52 2.14 -18.14 0.11
CA PRO A 52 1.28 -17.20 0.83
C PRO A 52 -0.11 -17.12 0.19
N GLU A 53 -1.15 -17.20 1.02
CA GLU A 53 -2.53 -17.06 0.56
C GLU A 53 -2.96 -15.60 0.46
N SER A 54 -2.38 -14.73 1.29
CA SER A 54 -2.74 -13.32 1.32
C SER A 54 -1.59 -12.44 1.80
N ILE A 55 -1.62 -11.18 1.31
CA ILE A 55 -0.85 -10.06 1.81
C ILE A 55 -1.82 -8.98 2.23
N TYR A 56 -1.60 -8.41 3.39
CA TYR A 56 -2.29 -7.20 3.81
C TYR A 56 -1.40 -6.34 4.69
N GLY A 57 -1.54 -5.02 4.56
CA GLY A 57 -0.73 -4.12 5.35
C GLY A 57 -1.06 -2.64 5.14
N ILE A 58 -0.57 -1.83 6.08
CA ILE A 58 -0.57 -0.36 5.99
C ILE A 58 0.74 0.02 5.31
N VAL A 59 0.68 0.36 4.03
CA VAL A 59 1.89 0.63 3.22
C VAL A 59 2.11 2.12 2.91
N ASN A 60 1.25 2.99 3.43
CA ASN A 60 1.35 4.44 3.27
C ASN A 60 1.36 5.16 4.63
N GLY A 61 2.45 5.86 4.94
CA GLY A 61 2.66 6.57 6.21
C GLY A 61 1.77 7.79 6.37
N THR A 62 1.57 8.56 5.30
CA THR A 62 0.73 9.77 5.28
C THR A 62 -0.71 9.44 5.64
N CYS A 63 -1.33 8.48 4.96
CA CYS A 63 -2.69 8.03 5.26
C CYS A 63 -2.81 7.50 6.70
N ASN A 64 -1.83 6.71 7.14
CA ASN A 64 -1.84 6.17 8.49
C ASN A 64 -1.75 7.27 9.55
N TYR A 65 -0.91 8.29 9.32
CA TYR A 65 -0.81 9.44 10.22
C TYR A 65 -2.14 10.20 10.28
N VAL A 66 -2.69 10.59 9.13
CA VAL A 66 -3.94 11.37 9.04
C VAL A 66 -5.09 10.64 9.75
N LEU A 67 -5.33 9.38 9.43
CA LEU A 67 -6.41 8.59 10.05
C LEU A 67 -6.20 8.40 11.56
N SER A 68 -4.95 8.19 11.99
CA SER A 68 -4.63 8.06 13.42
C SER A 68 -4.85 9.37 14.17
N GLU A 69 -4.52 10.51 13.56
CA GLU A 69 -4.74 11.82 14.16
C GLU A 69 -6.23 12.17 14.22
N MET A 70 -7.00 11.85 13.17
CA MET A 70 -8.45 12.01 13.18
C MET A 70 -9.11 11.21 14.32
N LYS A 71 -8.70 9.93 14.49
CA LYS A 71 -9.18 9.11 15.61
C LYS A 71 -8.83 9.71 16.96
N ARG A 72 -7.57 10.10 17.16
CA ARG A 72 -7.04 10.58 18.45
C ARG A 72 -7.63 11.88 18.90
N SER A 73 -7.86 12.82 17.98
CA SER A 73 -8.21 14.21 18.29
C SER A 73 -9.61 14.63 17.85
N GLY A 74 -10.35 13.78 17.12
CA GLY A 74 -11.66 14.12 16.55
C GLY A 74 -11.61 15.20 15.47
N LYS A 75 -10.43 15.53 14.92
CA LYS A 75 -10.26 16.52 13.86
C LYS A 75 -10.89 16.06 12.55
N SER A 76 -11.24 17.03 11.69
CA SER A 76 -11.62 16.74 10.31
C SER A 76 -10.40 16.24 9.51
N TYR A 77 -10.66 15.58 8.40
CA TYR A 77 -9.63 15.16 7.44
C TYR A 77 -8.70 16.30 7.03
N GLU A 78 -9.25 17.45 6.66
CA GLU A 78 -8.47 18.61 6.23
C GLU A 78 -7.57 19.17 7.33
N ALA A 79 -8.05 19.17 8.58
CA ALA A 79 -7.27 19.63 9.73
C ALA A 79 -6.12 18.67 10.03
N ALA A 80 -6.37 17.37 10.01
CA ALA A 80 -5.36 16.34 10.21
C ALA A 80 -4.31 16.34 9.07
N LEU A 81 -4.76 16.54 7.83
CA LEU A 81 -3.85 16.62 6.67
C LEU A 81 -2.96 17.86 6.74
N ARG A 82 -3.50 19.04 7.07
CA ARG A 82 -2.67 20.26 7.28
C ARG A 82 -1.64 20.06 8.37
N GLU A 83 -1.99 19.38 9.45
CA GLU A 83 -1.02 19.06 10.51
C GLU A 83 0.07 18.11 10.00
N ALA A 84 -0.30 17.07 9.24
CA ALA A 84 0.65 16.16 8.60
C ALA A 84 1.65 16.92 7.70
N GLN A 85 1.15 17.86 6.91
CA GLN A 85 1.98 18.73 6.06
C GLN A 85 2.91 19.62 6.89
N GLY A 86 2.40 20.26 7.94
CA GLY A 86 3.20 21.11 8.83
C GLY A 86 4.31 20.35 9.57
N ARG A 87 4.13 19.05 9.80
CA ARG A 87 5.12 18.15 10.42
C ARG A 87 6.02 17.44 9.41
N GLY A 88 5.83 17.63 8.11
CA GLY A 88 6.61 16.97 7.06
C GLY A 88 6.21 15.50 6.79
N TYR A 89 5.06 15.03 7.30
CA TYR A 89 4.53 13.68 7.01
C TYR A 89 3.71 13.62 5.72
N ALA A 90 3.30 14.76 5.17
CA ALA A 90 2.63 14.86 3.89
C ALA A 90 3.26 15.97 3.05
N GLU A 91 3.39 15.73 1.76
CA GLU A 91 3.83 16.74 0.79
C GLU A 91 2.76 17.80 0.55
N THR A 92 3.14 18.91 -0.08
CA THR A 92 2.20 19.98 -0.48
C THR A 92 1.09 19.44 -1.39
N ASN A 93 1.42 18.51 -2.30
CA ASN A 93 0.44 17.80 -3.10
C ASN A 93 0.34 16.33 -2.63
N PRO A 94 -0.53 16.01 -1.65
CA PRO A 94 -0.61 14.69 -1.06
C PRO A 94 -1.48 13.71 -1.87
N LYS A 95 -1.95 14.07 -3.06
CA LYS A 95 -2.92 13.28 -3.84
C LYS A 95 -2.49 11.85 -4.09
N ALA A 96 -1.20 11.60 -4.37
CA ALA A 96 -0.70 10.25 -4.58
C ALA A 96 -0.90 9.36 -3.34
N ASP A 97 -0.74 9.94 -2.15
CA ASP A 97 -0.97 9.24 -0.88
C ASP A 97 -2.47 9.10 -0.60
N THR A 98 -3.18 10.22 -0.53
CA THR A 98 -4.56 10.28 -0.02
C THR A 98 -5.57 9.58 -0.91
N THR A 99 -5.33 9.49 -2.21
CA THR A 99 -6.16 8.71 -3.15
C THR A 99 -5.76 7.23 -3.21
N GLY A 100 -4.67 6.83 -2.56
CA GLY A 100 -4.19 5.45 -2.51
C GLY A 100 -3.33 5.01 -3.69
N LEU A 101 -2.91 5.91 -4.60
CA LEU A 101 -2.04 5.57 -5.74
C LEU A 101 -0.68 5.01 -5.31
N ASP A 102 -0.07 5.58 -4.28
CA ASP A 102 1.18 5.07 -3.71
C ASP A 102 1.00 3.64 -3.15
N ALA A 103 -0.10 3.41 -2.42
CA ALA A 103 -0.40 2.11 -1.85
C ALA A 103 -0.74 1.06 -2.93
N GLU A 104 -1.44 1.46 -4.00
CA GLU A 104 -1.71 0.62 -5.16
C GLU A 104 -0.41 0.15 -5.84
N ALA A 105 0.51 1.09 -6.13
CA ALA A 105 1.78 0.76 -6.75
C ALA A 105 2.60 -0.24 -5.90
N LYS A 106 2.64 -0.02 -4.59
CA LYS A 106 3.30 -0.94 -3.65
C LYS A 106 2.63 -2.31 -3.61
N LEU A 107 1.29 -2.37 -3.62
CA LEU A 107 0.54 -3.62 -3.63
C LEU A 107 0.79 -4.42 -4.91
N ILE A 108 0.86 -3.76 -6.07
CA ILE A 108 1.21 -4.40 -7.34
C ILE A 108 2.57 -5.10 -7.25
N LEU A 109 3.59 -4.41 -6.69
CA LEU A 109 4.92 -4.99 -6.53
C LEU A 109 4.93 -6.16 -5.53
N LEU A 110 4.25 -6.02 -4.40
CA LEU A 110 4.12 -7.09 -3.42
C LEU A 110 3.41 -8.31 -4.00
N ALA A 111 2.33 -8.12 -4.74
CA ALA A 111 1.61 -9.22 -5.39
C ALA A 111 2.45 -9.90 -6.48
N ALA A 112 3.23 -9.14 -7.26
CA ALA A 112 4.14 -9.68 -8.25
C ALA A 112 5.19 -10.60 -7.62
N VAL A 113 5.77 -10.18 -6.48
CA VAL A 113 6.78 -10.97 -5.75
C VAL A 113 6.16 -12.19 -5.08
N THR A 114 4.99 -12.03 -4.45
CA THR A 114 4.39 -13.08 -3.60
C THR A 114 3.64 -14.13 -4.42
N PHE A 115 2.91 -13.70 -5.44
CA PHE A 115 2.02 -14.58 -6.21
C PHE A 115 2.54 -14.86 -7.62
N GLY A 116 3.66 -14.24 -8.04
CA GLY A 116 4.14 -14.28 -9.41
C GLY A 116 3.20 -13.58 -10.41
N LEU A 117 2.31 -12.71 -9.92
CA LEU A 117 1.26 -12.07 -10.71
C LEU A 117 1.49 -10.57 -10.80
N HIS A 118 1.85 -10.09 -11.99
CA HIS A 118 1.93 -8.67 -12.27
C HIS A 118 0.56 -8.14 -12.69
N MET A 119 -0.01 -7.27 -11.85
CA MET A 119 -1.27 -6.58 -12.11
C MET A 119 -1.00 -5.22 -12.78
N GLU A 120 -1.83 -4.87 -13.76
CA GLU A 120 -1.78 -3.53 -14.38
C GLU A 120 -2.34 -2.46 -13.40
N PRO A 121 -1.74 -1.26 -13.36
CA PRO A 121 -2.31 -0.14 -12.63
C PRO A 121 -3.76 0.15 -13.07
N GLY A 122 -4.65 0.39 -12.10
CA GLY A 122 -6.08 0.63 -12.34
C GLY A 122 -6.97 -0.62 -12.31
N ILE A 123 -6.40 -1.84 -12.30
CA ILE A 123 -7.16 -3.08 -12.05
C ILE A 123 -7.44 -3.24 -10.54
N VAL A 124 -6.52 -2.81 -9.71
CA VAL A 124 -6.69 -2.82 -8.25
C VAL A 124 -7.79 -1.82 -7.87
N TRP A 125 -8.86 -2.32 -7.26
CA TRP A 125 -9.89 -1.43 -6.75
C TRP A 125 -9.32 -0.53 -5.66
N ARG A 126 -9.56 0.77 -5.77
CA ARG A 126 -8.93 1.76 -4.90
C ARG A 126 -9.91 2.80 -4.41
N LYS A 127 -9.91 3.03 -3.09
CA LYS A 127 -10.61 4.14 -2.44
C LYS A 127 -9.62 4.91 -1.56
N GLY A 128 -9.62 6.24 -1.71
CA GLY A 128 -8.85 7.16 -0.86
C GLY A 128 -9.43 7.33 0.53
N ILE A 129 -8.82 8.24 1.29
CA ILE A 129 -9.21 8.54 2.68
C ILE A 129 -9.94 9.88 2.82
N ASP A 130 -10.13 10.62 1.76
CA ASP A 130 -10.70 11.97 1.73
C ASP A 130 -12.18 12.03 2.09
N ASP A 131 -12.92 10.92 1.93
CA ASP A 131 -14.32 10.77 2.34
C ASP A 131 -14.50 10.31 3.80
N ILE A 132 -13.42 10.14 4.56
CA ILE A 132 -13.50 9.69 5.96
C ILE A 132 -13.76 10.90 6.86
N HIS A 133 -14.77 10.79 7.71
CA HIS A 133 -15.17 11.82 8.65
C HIS A 133 -14.90 11.40 10.11
N ALA A 134 -14.79 12.37 11.00
CA ALA A 134 -14.58 12.10 12.43
C ALA A 134 -15.69 11.21 13.03
N ILE A 135 -16.92 11.32 12.53
CA ILE A 135 -18.06 10.51 12.98
C ILE A 135 -17.87 9.00 12.67
N ASP A 136 -17.12 8.65 11.61
CA ASP A 136 -16.90 7.27 11.24
C ASP A 136 -16.09 6.52 12.31
N PHE A 137 -15.17 7.20 12.96
CA PHE A 137 -14.42 6.64 14.09
C PHE A 137 -15.30 6.38 15.31
N LEU A 138 -16.31 7.21 15.56
CA LEU A 138 -17.28 6.97 16.64
C LEU A 138 -18.14 5.73 16.34
N TYR A 139 -18.51 5.51 15.06
CA TYR A 139 -19.21 4.29 14.66
C TYR A 139 -18.30 3.06 14.74
N ALA A 140 -17.02 3.19 14.36
CA ALA A 140 -16.03 2.12 14.47
C ALA A 140 -15.87 1.67 15.94
N ASP A 141 -15.73 2.60 16.86
CA ASP A 141 -15.61 2.32 18.30
C ASP A 141 -16.85 1.59 18.85
N ARG A 142 -18.06 1.96 18.40
CA ARG A 142 -19.31 1.27 18.78
C ARG A 142 -19.42 -0.15 18.25
N LYS A 143 -18.67 -0.50 17.20
CA LYS A 143 -18.63 -1.84 16.61
C LYS A 143 -17.71 -2.83 17.34
N GLY A 144 -17.09 -2.44 18.43
CA GLY A 144 -16.28 -3.33 19.25
C GLY A 144 -14.78 -3.01 19.22
N CYS A 145 -14.44 -1.75 19.51
CA CYS A 145 -13.05 -1.27 19.60
C CYS A 145 -12.27 -1.34 18.28
N CYS A 146 -12.95 -1.12 17.16
CA CYS A 146 -12.32 -1.03 15.86
C CYS A 146 -11.76 0.36 15.58
N THR A 147 -10.81 0.45 14.68
CA THR A 147 -10.35 1.71 14.10
C THR A 147 -10.40 1.65 12.58
N ILE A 148 -10.26 2.80 11.91
CA ILE A 148 -10.18 2.86 10.46
C ILE A 148 -8.72 2.98 10.06
N LYS A 149 -8.25 2.07 9.20
CA LYS A 149 -6.92 2.08 8.60
C LYS A 149 -7.02 1.97 7.09
N HIS A 150 -6.06 2.55 6.38
CA HIS A 150 -5.95 2.44 4.93
C HIS A 150 -5.07 1.23 4.60
N LEU A 151 -5.69 0.14 4.18
CA LEU A 151 -5.04 -1.13 3.92
C LEU A 151 -4.90 -1.39 2.42
N ALA A 152 -3.74 -1.91 2.06
CA ALA A 152 -3.50 -2.61 0.81
C ALA A 152 -3.67 -4.11 1.06
N VAL A 153 -4.51 -4.77 0.30
CA VAL A 153 -4.85 -6.19 0.45
C VAL A 153 -4.78 -6.88 -0.90
N ALA A 154 -4.08 -8.01 -0.96
CA ALA A 154 -4.16 -8.95 -2.07
C ALA A 154 -4.34 -10.36 -1.52
N LYS A 155 -5.32 -11.09 -2.02
CA LYS A 155 -5.67 -12.44 -1.56
C LYS A 155 -5.89 -13.37 -2.74
N ARG A 156 -5.31 -14.56 -2.66
CA ARG A 156 -5.57 -15.65 -3.60
C ARG A 156 -6.97 -16.23 -3.33
N ASN A 157 -7.77 -16.32 -4.39
CA ASN A 157 -9.12 -16.89 -4.33
C ASN A 157 -9.29 -17.84 -5.52
N GLY A 158 -9.13 -19.14 -5.28
CA GLY A 158 -9.07 -20.14 -6.33
C GLY A 158 -7.89 -19.88 -7.28
N GLY A 159 -8.15 -19.73 -8.57
CA GLY A 159 -7.14 -19.41 -9.58
C GLY A 159 -6.89 -17.92 -9.82
N ALA A 160 -7.56 -17.03 -9.07
CA ALA A 160 -7.47 -15.59 -9.22
C ALA A 160 -6.85 -14.91 -7.99
N VAL A 161 -6.45 -13.65 -8.13
CA VAL A 161 -6.04 -12.79 -7.00
C VAL A 161 -6.98 -11.59 -6.94
N GLU A 162 -7.64 -11.44 -5.80
CA GLU A 162 -8.41 -10.24 -5.47
C GLU A 162 -7.47 -9.22 -4.84
N ALA A 163 -7.51 -7.97 -5.30
CA ALA A 163 -6.66 -6.91 -4.78
C ALA A 163 -7.41 -5.59 -4.64
N PHE A 164 -7.20 -4.93 -3.50
CA PHE A 164 -7.77 -3.61 -3.26
C PHE A 164 -6.93 -2.77 -2.30
N VAL A 165 -7.14 -1.45 -2.38
CA VAL A 165 -6.62 -0.47 -1.42
C VAL A 165 -7.80 0.36 -0.92
N SER A 166 -8.07 0.33 0.38
CA SER A 166 -9.26 0.98 0.94
C SER A 166 -9.13 1.29 2.42
N PRO A 167 -9.85 2.31 2.92
CA PRO A 167 -10.17 2.38 4.35
C PRO A 167 -10.97 1.14 4.77
N VAL A 168 -10.53 0.49 5.85
CA VAL A 168 -11.19 -0.67 6.43
C VAL A 168 -11.24 -0.57 7.96
N LEU A 169 -12.20 -1.25 8.56
CA LEU A 169 -12.26 -1.41 10.01
C LEU A 169 -11.27 -2.50 10.43
N VAL A 170 -10.41 -2.18 11.37
CA VAL A 170 -9.48 -3.13 11.99
C VAL A 170 -9.63 -3.09 13.51
N PRO A 171 -9.36 -4.21 14.22
CA PRO A 171 -9.35 -4.23 15.69
C PRO A 171 -8.39 -3.24 16.33
#